data_b0339ec9452345545553fac29c0d1fca
#
_entry.id   b0339ec9452345545553fac29c0d1fca
#
_cell.length_a   1.000
_cell.length_b   1.000
_cell.length_c   1.000
_cell.angle_alpha   90.00
_cell.angle_beta   90.00
_cell.angle_gamma   90.00
#
_symmetry.space_group_name_H-M   'P 1'
#
loop_
_entity.id
_entity.type
_entity.pdbx_description
1 polymer ?
#
loop_
_entity_poly.entity_id
_entity_poly.type
_entity_poly.pdbx_seq_one_letter_code
_entity_poly.pdbx_strand_id
1 'polypeptide(L)'
;MAITCPKCNKPNRNEAIYCKWCGSCVISKSAEPLKELVGMDDIKAQLRKIINTCEALQARSRHSGVSFRMDLNIVITGNTGTGKTKLARVIHKLLYSSGIVKSPELTIVDAVDYSDFSDPKNWDANIEKVKDGILCIENAQKLLPTGKSDTISKLDKLFSSMPKWMGKPIVILSGLPDLQKFMSANPDVRNRFQYQ
;
A
#
# COMPACT_ATOMS: atom_id res chain seq x y z
N MET A 1 13.49 5.62 27.63
CA MET A 1 14.05 4.28 27.92
C MET A 1 14.89 3.83 26.74
N ALA A 2 15.97 3.07 26.93
CA ALA A 2 16.78 2.56 25.81
C ALA A 2 16.09 1.35 25.16
N ILE A 3 16.13 1.26 23.83
CA ILE A 3 15.63 0.09 23.09
C ILE A 3 16.76 -0.92 22.95
N THR A 4 16.50 -2.17 23.31
CA THR A 4 17.47 -3.26 23.15
C THR A 4 17.36 -3.87 21.76
N CYS A 5 18.48 -4.04 21.06
CA CYS A 5 18.50 -4.66 19.73
C CYS A 5 18.14 -6.15 19.82
N PRO A 6 17.15 -6.63 19.07
CA PRO A 6 16.74 -8.05 19.12
C PRO A 6 17.80 -9.00 18.53
N LYS A 7 18.74 -8.49 17.73
CA LYS A 7 19.78 -9.33 17.11
C LYS A 7 21.07 -9.43 17.92
N CYS A 8 21.55 -8.32 18.49
CA CYS A 8 22.83 -8.31 19.21
C CYS A 8 22.70 -7.99 20.70
N ASN A 9 21.49 -7.82 21.19
CA ASN A 9 21.12 -7.54 22.58
C ASN A 9 21.78 -6.28 23.21
N LYS A 10 22.30 -5.38 22.38
CA LYS A 10 22.94 -4.15 22.83
C LYS A 10 21.95 -2.98 22.90
N PRO A 11 22.08 -2.06 23.87
CA PRO A 11 21.18 -0.94 24.02
C PRO A 11 21.41 0.12 22.94
N ASN A 12 20.31 0.70 22.46
CA ASN A 12 20.26 1.79 21.51
C ASN A 12 19.42 2.94 22.06
N ARG A 13 19.49 4.12 21.42
CA ARG A 13 18.62 5.25 21.77
C ARG A 13 17.15 4.86 21.52
N ASN A 14 16.23 5.45 22.27
CA ASN A 14 14.78 5.15 22.17
C ASN A 14 14.19 5.35 20.77
N GLU A 15 14.79 6.22 19.97
CA GLU A 15 14.37 6.56 18.61
C GLU A 15 15.23 5.88 17.53
N ALA A 16 16.11 4.94 17.92
CA ALA A 16 16.98 4.29 16.95
C ALA A 16 16.18 3.34 16.05
N ILE A 17 16.19 3.58 14.78
CA ILE A 17 15.61 2.70 13.76
C ILE A 17 16.56 1.53 13.49
N TYR A 18 17.85 1.80 13.48
CA TYR A 18 18.89 0.79 13.27
C TYR A 18 19.82 0.70 14.47
N CYS A 19 20.24 -0.50 14.76
CA CYS A 19 21.21 -0.76 15.80
C CYS A 19 22.58 -0.17 15.42
N LYS A 20 23.11 0.73 16.23
CA LYS A 20 24.43 1.33 16.02
C LYS A 20 25.58 0.32 16.07
N TRP A 21 25.33 -0.89 16.60
CA TRP A 21 26.36 -1.92 16.79
C TRP A 21 26.38 -2.97 15.70
N CYS A 22 25.23 -3.40 15.21
CA CYS A 22 25.13 -4.47 14.21
C CYS A 22 24.38 -4.08 12.94
N GLY A 23 23.90 -2.84 12.83
CA GLY A 23 23.18 -2.34 11.67
C GLY A 23 21.75 -2.91 11.50
N SER A 24 21.32 -3.84 12.37
CA SER A 24 19.98 -4.42 12.27
C SER A 24 18.91 -3.44 12.71
N CYS A 25 17.73 -3.51 12.10
CA CYS A 25 16.58 -2.71 12.53
C CYS A 25 16.21 -3.03 13.98
N VAL A 26 16.11 -2.01 14.83
CA VAL A 26 15.86 -2.11 16.28
C VAL A 26 14.40 -1.89 16.61
N ILE A 27 13.70 -1.14 15.77
CA ILE A 27 12.28 -0.83 15.97
C ILE A 27 11.43 -1.76 15.12
N SER A 28 10.78 -2.69 15.77
CA SER A 28 9.72 -3.48 15.13
C SER A 28 8.32 -3.11 15.63
N LYS A 29 8.06 -1.83 15.96
CA LYS A 29 6.65 -1.40 16.15
C LYS A 29 5.83 -1.64 14.88
N SER A 30 6.48 -1.54 13.70
CA SER A 30 5.90 -1.86 12.41
C SER A 30 5.70 -3.37 12.16
N ALA A 31 6.38 -4.26 12.88
CA ALA A 31 6.27 -5.69 12.65
C ALA A 31 5.12 -6.38 13.41
N GLU A 32 4.52 -5.73 14.40
CA GLU A 32 3.40 -6.31 15.17
C GLU A 32 2.20 -6.70 14.30
N PRO A 33 1.73 -5.86 13.35
CA PRO A 33 0.61 -6.23 12.51
C PRO A 33 0.85 -7.48 11.64
N LEU A 34 2.12 -7.81 11.33
CA LEU A 34 2.45 -9.02 10.57
C LEU A 34 2.19 -10.31 11.35
N LYS A 35 2.11 -10.25 12.67
CA LYS A 35 1.75 -11.40 13.51
C LYS A 35 0.29 -11.82 13.32
N GLU A 36 -0.56 -10.89 12.85
CA GLU A 36 -1.96 -11.19 12.54
C GLU A 36 -2.12 -12.10 11.30
N LEU A 37 -1.09 -12.21 10.47
CA LEU A 37 -1.06 -13.10 9.31
C LEU A 37 -0.50 -14.46 9.74
N VAL A 38 -1.31 -15.50 9.62
CA VAL A 38 -0.87 -16.88 9.85
C VAL A 38 -0.36 -17.45 8.54
N GLY A 39 0.85 -18.01 8.54
CA GLY A 39 1.53 -18.40 7.31
C GLY A 39 1.96 -17.18 6.47
N MET A 40 1.92 -17.28 5.15
CA MET A 40 2.23 -16.20 4.18
C MET A 40 3.64 -15.60 4.38
N ASP A 41 4.64 -16.43 4.62
CA ASP A 41 5.98 -15.93 4.99
C ASP A 41 6.64 -15.14 3.87
N ASP A 42 6.40 -15.50 2.60
CA ASP A 42 6.86 -14.75 1.43
C ASP A 42 6.25 -13.35 1.38
N ILE A 43 4.93 -13.24 1.62
CA ILE A 43 4.23 -11.96 1.68
C ILE A 43 4.76 -11.11 2.84
N LYS A 44 4.97 -11.71 4.02
CA LYS A 44 5.57 -11.02 5.16
C LYS A 44 6.97 -10.50 4.86
N ALA A 45 7.78 -11.29 4.15
CA ALA A 45 9.11 -10.87 3.72
C ALA A 45 9.07 -9.69 2.74
N GLN A 46 8.15 -9.73 1.76
CA GLN A 46 7.93 -8.62 0.84
C GLN A 46 7.46 -7.36 1.56
N LEU A 47 6.49 -7.45 2.47
CA LEU A 47 6.00 -6.31 3.25
C LEU A 47 7.10 -5.69 4.11
N ARG A 48 7.95 -6.50 4.76
CA ARG A 48 9.11 -6.01 5.50
C ARG A 48 10.07 -5.24 4.60
N LYS A 49 10.34 -5.76 3.38
CA LYS A 49 11.21 -5.09 2.41
C LYS A 49 10.63 -3.74 1.98
N ILE A 50 9.33 -3.66 1.71
CA ILE A 50 8.64 -2.41 1.35
C ILE A 50 8.80 -1.39 2.48
N ILE A 51 8.49 -1.77 3.71
CA ILE A 51 8.58 -0.87 4.86
C ILE A 51 10.00 -0.37 5.08
N ASN A 52 10.99 -1.26 5.07
CA ASN A 52 12.39 -0.88 5.23
C ASN A 52 12.84 0.13 4.15
N THR A 53 12.38 -0.06 2.91
CA THR A 53 12.67 0.87 1.81
C THR A 53 12.02 2.23 2.06
N CYS A 54 10.75 2.25 2.48
CA CYS A 54 10.03 3.49 2.78
C CYS A 54 10.67 4.24 3.95
N GLU A 55 11.02 3.56 5.03
CA GLU A 55 11.70 4.15 6.19
C GLU A 55 13.06 4.75 5.80
N ALA A 56 13.83 4.05 4.97
CA ALA A 56 15.10 4.54 4.46
C ALA A 56 14.93 5.82 3.60
N LEU A 57 13.90 5.87 2.76
CA LEU A 57 13.60 7.05 1.94
C LEU A 57 13.11 8.22 2.79
N GLN A 58 12.28 7.96 3.80
CA GLN A 58 11.85 8.99 4.74
C GLN A 58 13.03 9.56 5.55
N ALA A 59 13.96 8.70 5.98
CA ALA A 59 15.17 9.15 6.66
C ALA A 59 16.01 10.06 5.76
N ARG A 60 16.20 9.69 4.49
CA ARG A 60 16.89 10.54 3.49
C ARG A 60 16.17 11.87 3.27
N SER A 61 14.85 11.85 3.14
CA SER A 61 14.03 13.06 2.98
C SER A 61 14.24 14.05 4.12
N ARG A 62 14.29 13.57 5.35
CA ARG A 62 14.53 14.42 6.54
C ARG A 62 15.92 15.06 6.54
N HIS A 63 16.92 14.38 6.00
CA HIS A 63 18.29 14.90 5.95
C HIS A 63 18.53 15.84 4.75
N SER A 64 17.92 15.54 3.60
CA SER A 64 18.15 16.30 2.37
C SER A 64 17.16 17.46 2.14
N GLY A 65 16.08 17.53 2.92
CA GLY A 65 14.97 18.47 2.67
C GLY A 65 14.16 18.17 1.41
N VAL A 66 14.52 17.12 0.65
CA VAL A 66 13.84 16.68 -0.57
C VAL A 66 12.79 15.66 -0.22
N SER A 67 11.53 15.90 -0.56
CA SER A 67 10.44 14.93 -0.36
C SER A 67 10.54 13.82 -1.40
N PHE A 68 10.92 12.62 -0.97
CA PHE A 68 10.83 11.42 -1.80
C PHE A 68 9.44 10.81 -1.66
N ARG A 69 8.74 10.67 -2.76
CA ARG A 69 7.47 9.94 -2.83
C ARG A 69 7.70 8.58 -3.47
N MET A 70 7.14 7.56 -2.86
CA MET A 70 6.99 6.24 -3.49
C MET A 70 5.55 6.06 -3.95
N ASP A 71 5.36 5.67 -5.20
CA ASP A 71 4.09 5.18 -5.68
C ASP A 71 3.95 3.71 -5.22
N LEU A 72 3.29 3.51 -4.07
CA LEU A 72 3.12 2.19 -3.42
C LEU A 72 1.80 1.54 -3.82
N ASN A 73 1.46 1.52 -5.11
CA ASN A 73 0.25 0.82 -5.51
C ASN A 73 0.48 -0.70 -5.48
N ILE A 74 -0.49 -1.43 -4.92
CA ILE A 74 -0.38 -2.86 -4.63
C ILE A 74 -1.53 -3.62 -5.28
N VAL A 75 -1.24 -4.78 -5.85
CA VAL A 75 -2.26 -5.74 -6.30
C VAL A 75 -2.24 -6.95 -5.38
N ILE A 76 -3.41 -7.33 -4.88
CA ILE A 76 -3.61 -8.53 -4.07
C ILE A 76 -4.52 -9.48 -4.85
N THR A 77 -4.00 -10.63 -5.24
CA THR A 77 -4.79 -11.64 -5.95
C THR A 77 -4.91 -12.91 -5.13
N GLY A 78 -6.03 -13.60 -5.28
CA GLY A 78 -6.28 -14.88 -4.62
C GLY A 78 -7.74 -15.27 -4.69
N ASN A 79 -8.03 -16.54 -4.39
CA ASN A 79 -9.39 -17.06 -4.38
C ASN A 79 -10.24 -16.40 -3.29
N THR A 80 -11.56 -16.59 -3.37
CA THR A 80 -12.49 -16.15 -2.33
C THR A 80 -12.12 -16.81 -0.99
N GLY A 81 -12.20 -16.05 0.10
CA GLY A 81 -11.90 -16.57 1.45
C GLY A 81 -10.41 -16.65 1.83
N THR A 82 -9.46 -16.30 0.95
CA THR A 82 -8.03 -16.38 1.24
C THR A 82 -7.49 -15.25 2.15
N GLY A 83 -8.34 -14.35 2.63
CA GLY A 83 -7.95 -13.30 3.57
C GLY A 83 -7.40 -12.03 2.92
N LYS A 84 -7.72 -11.75 1.65
CA LYS A 84 -7.27 -10.53 0.92
C LYS A 84 -7.62 -9.24 1.66
N THR A 85 -8.85 -9.10 2.13
CA THR A 85 -9.28 -7.93 2.91
C THR A 85 -8.49 -7.80 4.22
N LYS A 86 -8.24 -8.94 4.89
CA LYS A 86 -7.41 -8.96 6.10
C LYS A 86 -5.98 -8.49 5.79
N LEU A 87 -5.42 -8.96 4.68
CA LEU A 87 -4.10 -8.53 4.22
C LEU A 87 -4.05 -7.03 3.93
N ALA A 88 -5.06 -6.47 3.25
CA ALA A 88 -5.17 -5.02 3.01
C ALA A 88 -5.20 -4.22 4.33
N ARG A 89 -5.95 -4.70 5.35
CA ARG A 89 -5.98 -4.08 6.68
C ARG A 89 -4.63 -4.16 7.39
N VAL A 90 -3.90 -5.26 7.27
CA VAL A 90 -2.56 -5.41 7.83
C VAL A 90 -1.58 -4.47 7.13
N ILE A 91 -1.63 -4.37 5.80
CA ILE A 91 -0.83 -3.41 5.03
C ILE A 91 -1.10 -1.98 5.50
N HIS A 92 -2.37 -1.61 5.66
CA HIS A 92 -2.72 -0.28 6.17
C HIS A 92 -2.13 -0.03 7.56
N LYS A 93 -2.32 -0.95 8.52
CA LYS A 93 -1.74 -0.83 9.88
C LYS A 93 -0.21 -0.66 9.84
N LEU A 94 0.46 -1.40 8.98
CA LEU A 94 1.91 -1.33 8.80
C LEU A 94 2.35 0.04 8.28
N LEU A 95 1.73 0.53 7.20
CA LEU A 95 2.07 1.81 6.58
C LEU A 95 1.70 2.99 7.48
N TYR A 96 0.61 2.88 8.24
CA TYR A 96 0.21 3.86 9.23
C TYR A 96 1.19 3.91 10.41
N SER A 97 1.57 2.76 10.97
CA SER A 97 2.55 2.69 12.08
C SER A 97 3.95 3.18 11.70
N SER A 98 4.32 3.05 10.43
CA SER A 98 5.57 3.58 9.87
C SER A 98 5.49 5.06 9.48
N GLY A 99 4.32 5.72 9.64
CA GLY A 99 4.11 7.11 9.28
C GLY A 99 4.13 7.42 7.79
N ILE A 100 4.00 6.38 6.94
CA ILE A 100 3.92 6.51 5.47
C ILE A 100 2.53 7.00 5.08
N VAL A 101 1.52 6.44 5.74
CA VAL A 101 0.12 6.82 5.63
C VAL A 101 -0.26 7.60 6.87
N LYS A 102 -1.00 8.70 6.70
CA LYS A 102 -1.43 9.56 7.81
C LYS A 102 -2.88 9.30 8.21
N SER A 103 -3.71 8.77 7.31
CA SER A 103 -5.08 8.43 7.63
C SER A 103 -5.14 7.21 8.56
N PRO A 104 -5.83 7.31 9.70
CA PRO A 104 -6.01 6.18 10.62
C PRO A 104 -6.97 5.12 10.08
N GLU A 105 -7.72 5.43 9.03
CA GLU A 105 -8.75 4.57 8.46
C GLU A 105 -8.36 4.09 7.06
N LEU A 106 -8.67 2.81 6.79
CA LEU A 106 -8.61 2.20 5.48
C LEU A 106 -9.95 2.38 4.78
N THR A 107 -9.94 3.07 3.65
CA THR A 107 -11.15 3.17 2.80
C THR A 107 -11.25 1.96 1.90
N ILE A 108 -12.33 1.19 2.06
CA ILE A 108 -12.61 -0.01 1.23
C ILE A 108 -13.86 0.27 0.40
N VAL A 109 -13.76 0.00 -0.89
CA VAL A 109 -14.84 0.18 -1.88
C VAL A 109 -14.97 -1.07 -2.72
N ASP A 110 -16.19 -1.54 -2.97
CA ASP A 110 -16.41 -2.61 -3.97
C ASP A 110 -16.30 -2.02 -5.38
N ALA A 111 -15.72 -2.79 -6.30
CA ALA A 111 -15.57 -2.37 -7.68
C ALA A 111 -16.91 -2.09 -8.40
N VAL A 112 -18.01 -2.67 -7.90
CA VAL A 112 -19.37 -2.39 -8.42
C VAL A 112 -19.82 -0.99 -8.05
N ASP A 113 -19.52 -0.57 -6.82
CA ASP A 113 -19.90 0.75 -6.28
C ASP A 113 -18.90 1.84 -6.70
N TYR A 114 -17.91 1.45 -7.49
CA TYR A 114 -16.85 2.33 -7.98
C TYR A 114 -17.38 3.45 -8.90
N SER A 115 -18.60 3.35 -9.41
CA SER A 115 -19.27 4.41 -10.18
C SER A 115 -19.25 5.76 -9.45
N ASP A 116 -19.38 5.76 -8.12
CA ASP A 116 -19.38 6.98 -7.30
C ASP A 116 -17.99 7.64 -7.28
N PHE A 117 -16.93 6.85 -7.38
CA PHE A 117 -15.56 7.35 -7.48
C PHE A 117 -15.15 7.72 -8.91
N SER A 118 -15.90 7.30 -9.93
CA SER A 118 -15.63 7.63 -11.35
C SER A 118 -16.45 8.84 -11.84
N ASP A 119 -17.43 9.30 -11.07
CA ASP A 119 -18.18 10.52 -11.39
C ASP A 119 -17.29 11.76 -11.10
N PRO A 120 -16.95 12.56 -12.11
CA PRO A 120 -16.15 13.78 -11.92
C PRO A 120 -16.73 14.76 -10.91
N LYS A 121 -18.04 14.74 -10.69
CA LYS A 121 -18.73 15.64 -9.74
C LYS A 121 -18.51 15.24 -8.28
N ASN A 122 -18.36 13.94 -8.01
CA ASN A 122 -18.15 13.40 -6.67
C ASN A 122 -16.68 13.07 -6.39
N TRP A 123 -15.86 13.12 -7.42
CA TRP A 123 -14.47 12.69 -7.39
C TRP A 123 -13.65 13.46 -6.33
N ASP A 124 -13.65 14.78 -6.39
CA ASP A 124 -12.83 15.61 -5.51
C ASP A 124 -13.21 15.39 -4.03
N ALA A 125 -14.52 15.29 -3.72
CA ALA A 125 -15.00 15.04 -2.37
C ALA A 125 -14.62 13.64 -1.84
N ASN A 126 -14.67 12.63 -2.70
CA ASN A 126 -14.36 11.25 -2.31
C ASN A 126 -12.86 11.04 -2.15
N ILE A 127 -12.05 11.68 -2.99
CA ILE A 127 -10.59 11.60 -2.88
C ILE A 127 -10.06 12.40 -1.71
N GLU A 128 -10.65 13.52 -1.37
CA GLU A 128 -10.24 14.27 -0.16
C GLU A 128 -10.41 13.40 1.10
N LYS A 129 -11.43 12.52 1.14
CA LYS A 129 -11.61 11.55 2.23
C LYS A 129 -10.49 10.51 2.34
N VAL A 130 -9.87 10.14 1.21
CA VAL A 130 -8.78 9.14 1.16
C VAL A 130 -7.40 9.75 1.03
N LYS A 131 -7.31 11.07 1.07
CA LYS A 131 -6.05 11.81 1.01
C LYS A 131 -5.07 11.35 2.08
N ASP A 132 -3.81 11.18 1.69
CA ASP A 132 -2.74 10.67 2.57
C ASP A 132 -3.08 9.30 3.23
N GLY A 133 -4.04 8.57 2.65
CA GLY A 133 -4.53 7.27 3.13
C GLY A 133 -4.35 6.15 2.11
N ILE A 134 -5.15 5.11 2.27
CA ILE A 134 -5.21 3.96 1.36
C ILE A 134 -6.63 3.79 0.85
N LEU A 135 -6.76 3.67 -0.48
CA LEU A 135 -7.99 3.26 -1.15
C LEU A 135 -7.85 1.78 -1.57
N CYS A 136 -8.61 0.91 -0.94
CA CYS A 136 -8.69 -0.50 -1.31
C CYS A 136 -9.94 -0.74 -2.15
N ILE A 137 -9.75 -1.19 -3.39
CA ILE A 137 -10.85 -1.56 -4.29
C ILE A 137 -10.96 -3.08 -4.29
N GLU A 138 -12.03 -3.58 -3.69
CA GLU A 138 -12.33 -5.01 -3.66
C GLU A 138 -13.04 -5.46 -4.92
N ASN A 139 -12.97 -6.76 -5.21
CA ASN A 139 -13.55 -7.37 -6.41
C ASN A 139 -13.07 -6.71 -7.71
N ALA A 140 -11.83 -6.25 -7.74
CA ALA A 140 -11.26 -5.48 -8.84
C ALA A 140 -11.31 -6.21 -10.20
N GLN A 141 -11.49 -7.54 -10.23
CA GLN A 141 -11.76 -8.28 -11.46
C GLN A 141 -13.06 -7.85 -12.15
N LYS A 142 -14.01 -7.23 -11.44
CA LYS A 142 -15.24 -6.68 -12.03
C LYS A 142 -15.01 -5.37 -12.81
N LEU A 143 -13.85 -4.76 -12.61
CA LEU A 143 -13.40 -3.63 -13.43
C LEU A 143 -12.80 -4.10 -14.75
N LEU A 144 -12.57 -5.40 -14.93
CA LEU A 144 -12.05 -5.96 -16.16
C LEU A 144 -13.09 -5.83 -17.28
N PRO A 145 -12.67 -5.54 -18.53
CA PRO A 145 -13.60 -5.39 -19.63
C PRO A 145 -14.35 -6.70 -19.88
N THR A 146 -15.66 -6.60 -19.91
CA THR A 146 -16.53 -7.60 -20.57
C THR A 146 -16.56 -7.37 -22.08
N GLY A 147 -15.98 -6.27 -22.58
CA GLY A 147 -15.83 -5.86 -23.97
C GLY A 147 -14.62 -4.91 -24.12
N LYS A 148 -14.07 -4.80 -25.32
CA LYS A 148 -12.72 -4.23 -25.59
C LYS A 148 -12.46 -2.76 -25.22
N SER A 149 -13.38 -1.99 -24.65
CA SER A 149 -13.23 -0.53 -24.56
C SER A 149 -13.27 0.09 -23.16
N ASP A 150 -14.04 -0.42 -22.21
CA ASP A 150 -14.44 0.46 -21.08
C ASP A 150 -13.58 0.46 -19.82
N THR A 151 -12.84 -0.59 -19.55
CA THR A 151 -12.21 -0.78 -18.22
C THR A 151 -10.85 -0.11 -18.10
N ILE A 152 -10.04 -0.11 -19.14
CA ILE A 152 -8.80 0.67 -19.18
C ILE A 152 -9.13 2.12 -18.91
N SER A 153 -10.25 2.62 -19.46
CA SER A 153 -10.71 3.97 -19.25
C SER A 153 -11.08 4.32 -17.81
N LYS A 154 -11.61 3.37 -17.02
CA LYS A 154 -11.97 3.64 -15.60
C LYS A 154 -10.75 3.72 -14.70
N LEU A 155 -9.83 2.77 -14.83
CA LEU A 155 -8.55 2.79 -14.09
C LEU A 155 -7.67 3.95 -14.56
N ASP A 156 -7.61 4.23 -15.86
CA ASP A 156 -6.85 5.37 -16.39
C ASP A 156 -7.42 6.71 -15.94
N LYS A 157 -8.73 6.86 -15.86
CA LYS A 157 -9.36 8.04 -15.26
C LYS A 157 -8.98 8.19 -13.79
N LEU A 158 -9.02 7.10 -13.02
CA LEU A 158 -8.56 7.09 -11.64
C LEU A 158 -7.13 7.63 -11.53
N PHE A 159 -6.21 7.04 -12.29
CA PHE A 159 -4.80 7.40 -12.18
C PHE A 159 -4.45 8.74 -12.83
N SER A 160 -5.10 9.16 -13.88
CA SER A 160 -4.83 10.45 -14.50
C SER A 160 -5.35 11.65 -13.70
N SER A 161 -6.36 11.45 -12.87
CA SER A 161 -6.81 12.47 -11.92
C SER A 161 -5.93 12.59 -10.67
N MET A 162 -5.18 11.54 -10.32
CA MET A 162 -4.28 11.54 -9.14
C MET A 162 -3.06 12.47 -9.19
N PRO A 163 -2.38 12.76 -10.34
CA PRO A 163 -1.18 13.60 -10.36
C PRO A 163 -1.37 15.02 -9.88
N LYS A 164 -2.59 15.52 -9.90
CA LYS A 164 -2.92 16.90 -9.51
C LYS A 164 -2.96 17.12 -7.99
N TRP A 165 -2.84 16.06 -7.18
CA TRP A 165 -3.05 16.15 -5.74
C TRP A 165 -1.78 15.93 -4.92
N MET A 166 -1.50 16.89 -4.07
CA MET A 166 -0.61 16.66 -2.95
C MET A 166 -1.34 15.75 -1.96
N GLY A 167 -0.77 14.58 -1.64
CA GLY A 167 -1.40 13.61 -0.74
C GLY A 167 -2.13 12.47 -1.45
N LYS A 168 -1.62 12.00 -2.60
CA LYS A 168 -2.15 10.83 -3.31
C LYS A 168 -2.40 9.66 -2.37
N PRO A 169 -3.58 9.03 -2.41
CA PRO A 169 -3.80 7.77 -1.73
C PRO A 169 -2.95 6.66 -2.37
N ILE A 170 -2.55 5.71 -1.55
CA ILE A 170 -2.03 4.43 -2.03
C ILE A 170 -3.24 3.61 -2.51
N VAL A 171 -3.16 3.05 -3.71
CA VAL A 171 -4.24 2.21 -4.26
C VAL A 171 -3.89 0.75 -4.07
N ILE A 172 -4.82 0.00 -3.47
CA ILE A 172 -4.77 -1.46 -3.39
C ILE A 172 -5.90 -2.02 -4.25
N LEU A 173 -5.55 -2.79 -5.27
CA LEU A 173 -6.53 -3.60 -6.01
C LEU A 173 -6.57 -5.00 -5.42
N SER A 174 -7.75 -5.43 -4.98
CA SER A 174 -7.98 -6.76 -4.43
C SER A 174 -8.95 -7.54 -5.31
N GLY A 175 -8.55 -8.72 -5.79
CA GLY A 175 -9.39 -9.46 -6.73
C GLY A 175 -9.03 -10.95 -6.87
N LEU A 176 -9.69 -11.60 -7.82
CA LEU A 176 -9.45 -12.99 -8.20
C LEU A 176 -8.16 -13.11 -9.05
N PRO A 177 -7.61 -14.31 -9.23
CA PRO A 177 -6.38 -14.53 -10.02
C PRO A 177 -6.46 -14.04 -11.46
N ASP A 178 -7.65 -13.90 -12.05
CA ASP A 178 -7.82 -13.32 -13.39
C ASP A 178 -7.36 -11.86 -13.48
N LEU A 179 -7.40 -11.13 -12.37
CA LEU A 179 -6.83 -9.78 -12.29
C LEU A 179 -5.32 -9.80 -12.61
N GLN A 180 -4.59 -10.80 -12.16
CA GLN A 180 -3.15 -10.93 -12.45
C GLN A 180 -2.88 -11.20 -13.94
N LYS A 181 -3.73 -12.03 -14.57
CA LYS A 181 -3.63 -12.27 -16.02
C LYS A 181 -3.87 -10.99 -16.81
N PHE A 182 -4.87 -10.20 -16.40
CA PHE A 182 -5.16 -8.91 -17.00
C PHE A 182 -3.97 -7.94 -16.85
N MET A 183 -3.41 -7.83 -15.65
CA MET A 183 -2.24 -6.98 -15.39
C MET A 183 -1.05 -7.37 -16.28
N SER A 184 -0.84 -8.67 -16.45
CA SER A 184 0.24 -9.19 -17.32
C SER A 184 0.03 -8.86 -18.79
N ALA A 185 -1.23 -8.83 -19.24
CA ALA A 185 -1.61 -8.48 -20.62
C ALA A 185 -1.62 -6.97 -20.89
N ASN A 186 -1.59 -6.13 -19.84
CA ASN A 186 -1.70 -4.66 -19.95
C ASN A 186 -0.53 -3.97 -19.23
N PRO A 187 0.64 -3.81 -19.88
CA PRO A 187 1.84 -3.24 -19.28
C PRO A 187 1.63 -1.84 -18.72
N ASP A 188 0.81 -1.00 -19.35
CA ASP A 188 0.54 0.37 -18.90
C ASP A 188 -0.14 0.41 -17.53
N VAL A 189 -1.08 -0.51 -17.30
CA VAL A 189 -1.73 -0.66 -16.00
C VAL A 189 -0.76 -1.29 -15.00
N ARG A 190 -0.03 -2.34 -15.41
CA ARG A 190 0.94 -3.03 -14.57
C ARG A 190 2.02 -2.10 -14.03
N ASN A 191 2.54 -1.20 -14.85
CA ASN A 191 3.61 -0.27 -14.47
C ASN A 191 3.20 0.71 -13.37
N ARG A 192 1.90 0.86 -13.12
CA ARG A 192 1.36 1.68 -12.03
C ARG A 192 1.31 0.95 -10.69
N PHE A 193 1.52 -0.38 -10.70
CA PHE A 193 1.53 -1.23 -9.51
C PHE A 193 2.89 -1.90 -9.36
N GLN A 194 3.65 -1.46 -8.38
CA GLN A 194 5.01 -1.93 -8.16
C GLN A 194 5.05 -3.28 -7.44
N TYR A 195 3.98 -3.64 -6.74
CA TYR A 195 3.90 -4.84 -5.90
C TYR A 195 2.67 -5.67 -6.26
N GLN A 196 2.92 -6.96 -6.50
CA GLN A 196 1.90 -7.94 -6.88
C GLN A 196 2.06 -9.22 -6.06
#